data_5948552b970cc72caa544cf8b1e423ce
#
_entry.id   5948552b970cc72caa544cf8b1e423ce
#
_cell.length_a   1.000
_cell.length_b   1.000
_cell.length_c   1.000
_cell.angle_alpha   90.00
_cell.angle_beta   90.00
_cell.angle_gamma   90.00
#
_symmetry.space_group_name_H-M   'P 1'
#
loop_
_entity.id
_entity.type
_entity.pdbx_description
1 polymer ?
#
loop_
_entity_poly.entity_id
_entity_poly.type
_entity_poly.pdbx_seq_one_letter_code
_entity_poly.pdbx_strand_id
1 'polypeptide(L)'
;HLQCQDLPVCKRMIIDNPVFNFEHRVSSIGYRASSIQHPASSIQHPVSSAPYPMLRRQLPITSARGFTLMEILLAFLILGIVVTTILASFNAVFSTTDTLKNSSRYYDMAKNCLNRMTLDLGAVYITQPPLYKPPKFDDPPDPYRIVGSTNEIGGTSFANVRFASNAHIPLNKSIKRGIAEIVYYVQGQDDGQPVLRRGDHLYPYPPFEENSGDPVLTEHVKSLAFKYYDSEGSEYEEWDSDSNEYGYATPAAIGIQLEIGDESVSYNFETTVRFAVNREKIEQ
;
A
#
# COMPACT_ATOMS: atom_id res chain seq x y z
N HIS A 1 -22.44 10.69 14.63
CA HIS A 1 -22.73 11.33 13.35
C HIS A 1 -21.94 12.63 13.24
N LEU A 2 -20.67 12.55 12.91
CA LEU A 2 -19.90 13.69 12.39
C LEU A 2 -19.93 13.57 10.86
N GLN A 3 -20.62 14.51 10.24
CA GLN A 3 -20.66 14.67 8.79
C GLN A 3 -19.26 15.07 8.31
N CYS A 4 -18.67 14.25 7.42
CA CYS A 4 -17.50 14.64 6.61
C CYS A 4 -17.93 15.70 5.58
N GLN A 5 -17.94 16.95 5.99
CA GLN A 5 -17.96 18.12 5.09
C GLN A 5 -16.82 19.01 5.56
N ASP A 6 -15.82 19.16 4.69
CA ASP A 6 -14.62 19.99 4.81
C ASP A 6 -13.27 19.30 5.13
N LEU A 7 -13.01 18.11 4.60
CA LEU A 7 -11.66 17.51 4.59
C LEU A 7 -11.22 17.21 3.14
N PRO A 8 -9.94 17.42 2.79
CA PRO A 8 -9.44 17.13 1.46
C PRO A 8 -9.54 15.63 1.16
N VAL A 9 -10.25 15.32 0.11
CA VAL A 9 -10.42 14.04 -0.59
C VAL A 9 -10.01 12.77 0.19
N CYS A 10 -10.95 12.23 0.99
CA CYS A 10 -10.83 10.91 1.60
C CYS A 10 -11.22 9.84 0.55
N LYS A 11 -10.28 9.01 0.11
CA LYS A 11 -10.55 7.86 -0.79
C LYS A 11 -10.58 6.58 0.03
N ARG A 12 -11.75 5.97 0.16
CA ARG A 12 -11.92 4.65 0.80
C ARG A 12 -11.56 3.55 -0.22
N MET A 13 -10.63 2.68 0.13
CA MET A 13 -10.29 1.48 -0.64
C MET A 13 -10.52 0.24 0.23
N ILE A 14 -11.42 -0.62 -0.21
CA ILE A 14 -11.68 -1.93 0.42
C ILE A 14 -10.78 -2.93 -0.29
N ILE A 15 -9.93 -3.62 0.46
CA ILE A 15 -9.12 -4.71 -0.08
C ILE A 15 -9.87 -6.02 0.27
N ASP A 16 -10.69 -6.49 -0.65
CA ASP A 16 -11.25 -7.83 -0.56
C ASP A 16 -10.13 -8.86 -0.79
N ASN A 17 -9.89 -9.67 0.23
CA ASN A 17 -8.90 -10.74 0.19
C ASN A 17 -9.62 -12.06 -0.15
N PRO A 18 -9.64 -12.52 -1.42
CA PRO A 18 -10.12 -13.86 -1.72
C PRO A 18 -9.08 -14.87 -1.22
N VAL A 19 -9.51 -15.73 -0.34
CA VAL A 19 -8.79 -16.91 0.13
C VAL A 19 -8.17 -17.63 -1.07
N PHE A 20 -6.83 -17.71 -1.07
CA PHE A 20 -5.94 -18.57 -1.84
C PHE A 20 -6.58 -19.40 -2.96
N ASN A 21 -6.40 -18.94 -4.20
CA ASN A 21 -6.28 -19.79 -5.36
C ASN A 21 -5.04 -19.35 -6.16
N PHE A 22 -3.92 -20.00 -5.88
CA PHE A 22 -2.67 -19.78 -6.59
C PHE A 22 -2.70 -20.68 -7.85
N GLU A 23 -3.41 -20.25 -8.90
CA GLU A 23 -3.13 -20.72 -10.23
C GLU A 23 -2.16 -19.75 -10.90
N HIS A 24 -0.89 -20.19 -10.95
CA HIS A 24 0.12 -19.59 -11.78
C HIS A 24 -0.29 -19.70 -13.25
N ARG A 25 -0.98 -18.70 -13.78
CA ARG A 25 -1.08 -18.48 -15.21
C ARG A 25 0.05 -17.55 -15.64
N VAL A 26 1.20 -18.12 -15.91
CA VAL A 26 2.27 -17.43 -16.66
C VAL A 26 1.76 -17.23 -18.07
N SER A 27 1.16 -16.08 -18.37
CA SER A 27 0.95 -15.66 -19.74
C SER A 27 2.25 -15.08 -20.27
N SER A 28 2.97 -15.90 -21.03
CA SER A 28 4.10 -15.46 -21.84
C SER A 28 3.61 -14.43 -22.86
N ILE A 29 3.94 -13.14 -22.63
CA ILE A 29 3.81 -12.12 -23.65
C ILE A 29 4.94 -12.37 -24.65
N GLY A 30 4.60 -13.07 -25.74
CA GLY A 30 5.48 -13.23 -26.88
C GLY A 30 5.66 -11.89 -27.58
N TYR A 31 6.84 -11.30 -27.47
CA TYR A 31 7.25 -10.20 -28.33
C TYR A 31 7.41 -10.74 -29.74
N ARG A 32 6.46 -10.43 -30.62
CA ARG A 32 6.56 -10.67 -32.04
C ARG A 32 7.45 -9.58 -32.63
N ALA A 33 8.73 -9.89 -32.82
CA ALA A 33 9.62 -9.08 -33.60
C ALA A 33 9.15 -9.11 -35.06
N SER A 34 8.48 -8.05 -35.52
CA SER A 34 8.20 -7.86 -36.94
C SER A 34 9.47 -7.37 -37.62
N SER A 35 10.15 -8.28 -38.29
CA SER A 35 11.25 -7.96 -39.21
C SER A 35 10.65 -7.23 -40.43
N ILE A 36 10.87 -5.93 -40.50
CA ILE A 36 10.59 -5.14 -41.70
C ILE A 36 11.70 -5.46 -42.71
N GLN A 37 11.43 -6.36 -43.62
CA GLN A 37 12.26 -6.56 -44.79
C GLN A 37 11.97 -5.44 -45.79
N HIS A 38 12.95 -4.56 -46.01
CA HIS A 38 12.92 -3.63 -47.11
C HIS A 38 13.22 -4.36 -48.39
N PRO A 39 12.35 -4.36 -49.42
CA PRO A 39 12.70 -4.86 -50.74
C PRO A 39 13.70 -3.88 -51.37
N ALA A 40 14.91 -4.35 -51.63
CA ALA A 40 15.85 -3.64 -52.44
C ALA A 40 15.35 -3.67 -53.91
N SER A 41 14.73 -2.58 -54.38
CA SER A 41 14.42 -2.43 -55.78
C SER A 41 15.67 -1.93 -56.52
N SER A 42 16.27 -2.85 -57.24
CA SER A 42 17.33 -2.53 -58.23
C SER A 42 16.68 -1.81 -59.43
N ILE A 43 16.83 -0.49 -59.47
CA ILE A 43 16.45 0.29 -60.67
C ILE A 43 17.62 0.20 -61.64
N GLN A 44 17.50 -0.67 -62.64
CA GLN A 44 18.39 -0.64 -63.81
C GLN A 44 17.93 0.52 -64.70
N HIS A 45 18.80 1.50 -64.85
CA HIS A 45 18.59 2.59 -65.82
C HIS A 45 19.13 2.15 -67.17
N PRO A 46 18.29 2.13 -68.24
CA PRO A 46 18.80 1.99 -69.58
C PRO A 46 19.45 3.32 -70.01
N VAL A 47 20.71 3.20 -70.36
CA VAL A 47 21.45 4.33 -70.96
C VAL A 47 20.96 4.48 -72.41
N SER A 48 20.06 5.43 -72.65
CA SER A 48 19.69 5.85 -74.00
C SER A 48 20.44 7.12 -74.35
N SER A 49 21.41 6.99 -75.24
CA SER A 49 22.16 8.08 -75.84
C SER A 49 21.35 8.69 -76.99
N ALA A 50 20.59 9.73 -76.70
CA ALA A 50 20.00 10.60 -77.74
C ALA A 50 20.50 12.06 -77.48
N PRO A 51 20.98 12.75 -78.49
CA PRO A 51 21.39 14.14 -78.36
C PRO A 51 20.15 15.04 -78.26
N TYR A 52 19.88 15.59 -77.07
CA TYR A 52 18.83 16.58 -76.91
C TYR A 52 19.28 17.98 -77.29
N PRO A 53 18.48 18.72 -78.07
CA PRO A 53 18.82 20.12 -78.33
C PRO A 53 18.67 20.94 -77.04
N MET A 54 19.67 21.77 -76.78
CA MET A 54 19.70 22.72 -75.68
C MET A 54 18.57 23.70 -75.75
N LEU A 55 17.39 23.33 -75.19
CA LEU A 55 16.36 24.32 -74.90
C LEU A 55 16.79 25.04 -73.63
N ARG A 56 17.30 26.24 -73.78
CA ARG A 56 17.61 27.16 -72.67
C ARG A 56 16.29 27.59 -72.03
N ARG A 57 15.83 26.76 -71.07
CA ARG A 57 14.67 27.10 -70.26
C ARG A 57 15.08 28.23 -69.32
N GLN A 58 14.66 29.42 -69.62
CA GLN A 58 14.74 30.54 -68.69
C GLN A 58 13.82 30.19 -67.50
N LEU A 59 14.43 29.80 -66.39
CA LEU A 59 13.68 29.69 -65.15
C LEU A 59 13.24 31.09 -64.76
N PRO A 60 11.92 31.29 -64.46
CA PRO A 60 11.48 32.58 -63.97
C PRO A 60 12.23 32.83 -62.67
N ILE A 61 12.96 33.93 -62.61
CA ILE A 61 13.52 34.47 -61.40
C ILE A 61 12.33 34.86 -60.54
N THR A 62 11.90 33.94 -59.65
CA THR A 62 10.92 34.28 -58.62
C THR A 62 11.59 35.33 -57.74
N SER A 63 11.10 36.58 -57.86
CA SER A 63 11.55 37.68 -57.02
C SER A 63 11.45 37.26 -55.58
N ALA A 64 12.59 37.14 -54.89
CA ALA A 64 12.65 36.87 -53.43
C ALA A 64 11.93 38.07 -52.75
N ARG A 65 10.66 37.88 -52.41
CA ARG A 65 9.94 38.84 -51.56
C ARG A 65 10.52 38.67 -50.16
N GLY A 66 11.16 39.71 -49.66
CA GLY A 66 11.62 39.74 -48.28
C GLY A 66 10.45 39.68 -47.34
N PHE A 67 10.61 39.03 -46.17
CA PHE A 67 9.60 38.97 -45.14
C PHE A 67 9.21 40.38 -44.70
N THR A 68 7.93 40.60 -44.53
CA THR A 68 7.43 41.86 -43.97
C THR A 68 7.58 41.84 -42.44
N LEU A 69 7.82 43.01 -41.87
CA LEU A 69 7.93 43.13 -40.39
C LEU A 69 6.67 42.62 -39.69
N MET A 70 5.51 42.77 -40.30
CA MET A 70 4.23 42.28 -39.82
C MET A 70 4.17 40.73 -39.76
N GLU A 71 4.75 40.05 -40.77
CA GLU A 71 4.81 38.59 -40.84
C GLU A 71 5.70 37.98 -39.75
N ILE A 72 6.83 38.65 -39.47
CA ILE A 72 7.70 38.23 -38.38
C ILE A 72 7.02 38.43 -37.02
N LEU A 73 6.36 39.55 -36.79
CA LEU A 73 5.60 39.79 -35.56
C LEU A 73 4.50 38.75 -35.36
N LEU A 74 3.76 38.42 -36.41
CA LEU A 74 2.71 37.38 -36.36
C LEU A 74 3.32 36.00 -36.07
N ALA A 75 4.47 35.67 -36.68
CA ALA A 75 5.16 34.41 -36.42
C ALA A 75 5.61 34.28 -34.96
N PHE A 76 6.17 35.35 -34.38
CA PHE A 76 6.55 35.34 -32.94
C PHE A 76 5.32 35.26 -32.02
N LEU A 77 4.22 35.89 -32.37
CA LEU A 77 2.98 35.80 -31.60
C LEU A 77 2.46 34.35 -31.59
N ILE A 78 2.40 33.71 -32.74
CA ILE A 78 1.98 32.30 -32.86
C ILE A 78 2.95 31.40 -32.12
N LEU A 79 4.25 31.60 -32.30
CA LEU A 79 5.27 30.84 -31.61
C LEU A 79 5.13 30.96 -30.06
N GLY A 80 4.87 32.18 -29.55
CA GLY A 80 4.64 32.42 -28.12
C GLY A 80 3.42 31.64 -27.60
N ILE A 81 2.30 31.64 -28.34
CA ILE A 81 1.14 30.85 -27.95
C ILE A 81 1.42 29.34 -27.95
N VAL A 82 2.11 28.83 -28.97
CA VAL A 82 2.47 27.41 -29.06
C VAL A 82 3.40 27.00 -27.92
N VAL A 83 4.43 27.78 -27.62
CA VAL A 83 5.36 27.49 -26.53
C VAL A 83 4.65 27.50 -25.19
N THR A 84 3.80 28.48 -24.92
CA THR A 84 3.06 28.54 -23.64
C THR A 84 2.09 27.39 -23.48
N THR A 85 1.41 26.95 -24.54
CA THR A 85 0.50 25.79 -24.47
C THR A 85 1.26 24.48 -24.23
N ILE A 86 2.42 24.32 -24.87
CA ILE A 86 3.31 23.15 -24.64
C ILE A 86 3.77 23.12 -23.18
N LEU A 87 4.29 24.22 -22.64
CA LEU A 87 4.76 24.32 -21.26
C LEU A 87 3.62 24.04 -20.25
N ALA A 88 2.42 24.59 -20.50
CA ALA A 88 1.25 24.33 -19.67
C ALA A 88 0.87 22.83 -19.67
N SER A 89 0.94 22.17 -20.84
CA SER A 89 0.68 20.75 -20.97
C SER A 89 1.70 19.91 -20.22
N PHE A 90 2.99 20.23 -20.30
CA PHE A 90 4.03 19.53 -19.52
C PHE A 90 3.82 19.67 -18.01
N ASN A 91 3.56 20.87 -17.52
CA ASN A 91 3.30 21.10 -16.10
C ASN A 91 2.08 20.29 -15.61
N ALA A 92 1.02 20.19 -16.37
CA ALA A 92 -0.15 19.36 -16.04
C ALA A 92 0.21 17.87 -15.96
N VAL A 93 1.02 17.36 -16.89
CA VAL A 93 1.46 15.96 -16.89
C VAL A 93 2.36 15.68 -15.70
N PHE A 94 3.33 16.55 -15.38
CA PHE A 94 4.22 16.34 -14.24
C PHE A 94 3.46 16.34 -12.91
N SER A 95 2.56 17.29 -12.68
CA SER A 95 1.77 17.32 -11.45
C SER A 95 0.88 16.07 -11.28
N THR A 96 0.28 15.58 -12.37
CA THR A 96 -0.51 14.34 -12.35
C THR A 96 0.37 13.13 -12.05
N THR A 97 1.58 13.07 -12.60
CA THR A 97 2.51 11.96 -12.38
C THR A 97 2.96 11.89 -10.93
N ASP A 98 3.24 13.02 -10.29
CA ASP A 98 3.67 13.05 -8.88
C ASP A 98 2.52 12.63 -7.95
N THR A 99 1.29 13.05 -8.23
CA THR A 99 0.11 12.61 -7.47
C THR A 99 -0.10 11.09 -7.59
N LEU A 100 0.05 10.54 -8.79
CA LEU A 100 -0.07 9.09 -9.02
C LEU A 100 1.03 8.29 -8.31
N LYS A 101 2.27 8.77 -8.34
CA LYS A 101 3.39 8.12 -7.63
C LYS A 101 3.17 8.09 -6.13
N ASN A 102 2.73 9.20 -5.54
CA ASN A 102 2.44 9.27 -4.11
C ASN A 102 1.29 8.32 -3.73
N SER A 103 0.20 8.30 -4.50
CA SER A 103 -0.92 7.38 -4.28
C SER A 103 -0.47 5.92 -4.34
N SER A 104 0.36 5.56 -5.34
CA SER A 104 0.88 4.20 -5.48
C SER A 104 1.78 3.82 -4.30
N ARG A 105 2.62 4.73 -3.82
CA ARG A 105 3.50 4.50 -2.66
C ARG A 105 2.68 4.17 -1.40
N TYR A 106 1.68 4.98 -1.06
CA TYR A 106 0.83 4.74 0.11
C TYR A 106 0.06 3.42 -0.02
N TYR A 107 -0.44 3.11 -1.24
CA TYR A 107 -1.10 1.83 -1.50
C TYR A 107 -0.16 0.64 -1.26
N ASP A 108 1.06 0.68 -1.80
CA ASP A 108 2.04 -0.40 -1.62
C ASP A 108 2.46 -0.56 -0.16
N MET A 109 2.65 0.55 0.57
CA MET A 109 2.95 0.55 2.00
C MET A 109 1.82 -0.11 2.80
N ALA A 110 0.58 0.32 2.61
CA ALA A 110 -0.58 -0.25 3.30
C ALA A 110 -0.78 -1.72 2.96
N LYS A 111 -0.68 -2.08 1.68
CA LYS A 111 -0.81 -3.47 1.22
C LYS A 111 0.23 -4.38 1.87
N ASN A 112 1.49 -3.98 1.90
CA ASN A 112 2.55 -4.78 2.52
C ASN A 112 2.33 -4.92 4.03
N CYS A 113 1.93 -3.84 4.70
CA CYS A 113 1.59 -3.82 6.11
C CYS A 113 0.43 -4.77 6.42
N LEU A 114 -0.72 -4.59 5.76
CA LEU A 114 -1.91 -5.40 5.97
C LEU A 114 -1.70 -6.88 5.61
N ASN A 115 -0.94 -7.16 4.56
CA ASN A 115 -0.55 -8.54 4.22
C ASN A 115 0.26 -9.17 5.35
N ARG A 116 1.21 -8.43 5.93
CA ARG A 116 1.98 -8.95 7.07
C ARG A 116 1.09 -9.22 8.28
N MET A 117 0.22 -8.28 8.62
CA MET A 117 -0.73 -8.44 9.73
C MET A 117 -1.67 -9.63 9.49
N THR A 118 -2.16 -9.80 8.27
CA THR A 118 -3.02 -10.93 7.89
C THR A 118 -2.30 -12.27 8.05
N LEU A 119 -1.03 -12.36 7.67
CA LEU A 119 -0.23 -13.59 7.85
C LEU A 119 0.00 -13.90 9.33
N ASP A 120 0.29 -12.90 10.14
CA ASP A 120 0.53 -13.09 11.57
C ASP A 120 -0.74 -13.49 12.31
N LEU A 121 -1.86 -12.84 12.03
CA LEU A 121 -3.17 -13.16 12.60
C LEU A 121 -3.71 -14.50 12.06
N GLY A 122 -3.45 -14.83 10.80
CA GLY A 122 -3.82 -16.13 10.22
C GLY A 122 -3.07 -17.31 10.83
N ALA A 123 -1.90 -17.05 11.44
CA ALA A 123 -1.07 -18.03 12.14
C ALA A 123 -1.19 -17.95 13.67
N VAL A 124 -2.23 -17.26 14.19
CA VAL A 124 -2.48 -17.09 15.61
C VAL A 124 -2.46 -18.45 16.34
N TYR A 125 -1.87 -18.46 17.52
CA TYR A 125 -1.88 -19.63 18.41
C TYR A 125 -2.88 -19.40 19.56
N ILE A 126 -3.82 -20.28 19.70
CA ILE A 126 -4.90 -20.19 20.69
C ILE A 126 -4.91 -21.46 21.53
N THR A 127 -4.77 -21.29 22.84
CA THR A 127 -4.89 -22.41 23.79
C THR A 127 -6.36 -22.77 23.98
N GLN A 128 -6.70 -24.03 23.79
CA GLN A 128 -8.04 -24.58 23.97
C GLN A 128 -8.19 -25.38 25.28
N PRO A 129 -9.39 -25.49 25.86
CA PRO A 129 -9.62 -26.46 26.92
C PRO A 129 -9.30 -27.90 26.47
N PRO A 130 -8.75 -28.78 27.33
CA PRO A 130 -8.51 -28.59 28.78
C PRO A 130 -7.18 -27.94 29.14
N LEU A 131 -6.34 -27.54 28.15
CA LEU A 131 -5.05 -26.88 28.39
C LEU A 131 -5.27 -25.46 28.90
N TYR A 132 -6.19 -24.73 28.31
CA TYR A 132 -6.62 -23.44 28.82
C TYR A 132 -7.56 -23.60 30.02
N LYS A 133 -7.34 -22.80 31.03
CA LYS A 133 -8.21 -22.65 32.19
C LYS A 133 -8.33 -21.16 32.50
N PRO A 134 -9.56 -20.66 32.75
CA PRO A 134 -9.73 -19.30 33.22
C PRO A 134 -8.85 -18.99 34.45
N PRO A 135 -8.13 -17.85 34.46
CA PRO A 135 -7.26 -17.51 35.58
C PRO A 135 -8.07 -17.28 36.85
N LYS A 136 -7.50 -17.72 37.98
CA LYS A 136 -8.01 -17.37 39.31
C LYS A 136 -7.41 -16.02 39.72
N PHE A 137 -7.91 -15.46 40.82
CA PHE A 137 -7.60 -14.13 41.31
C PHE A 137 -6.09 -13.77 41.36
N ASP A 138 -5.20 -14.69 41.63
CA ASP A 138 -3.72 -14.46 41.72
C ASP A 138 -2.94 -15.21 40.64
N ASP A 139 -3.60 -15.86 39.70
CA ASP A 139 -2.92 -16.57 38.63
C ASP A 139 -2.31 -15.59 37.60
N PRO A 140 -1.14 -15.89 37.06
CA PRO A 140 -0.59 -15.11 35.96
C PRO A 140 -1.51 -15.27 34.74
N PRO A 141 -1.64 -14.22 33.91
CA PRO A 141 -2.46 -14.30 32.72
C PRO A 141 -1.92 -15.33 31.72
N ASP A 142 -2.82 -15.88 30.88
CA ASP A 142 -2.45 -16.78 29.80
C ASP A 142 -1.41 -16.09 28.89
N PRO A 143 -0.18 -16.66 28.73
CA PRO A 143 0.84 -16.07 27.85
C PRO A 143 0.42 -16.01 26.39
N TYR A 144 -0.60 -16.78 25.99
CA TYR A 144 -1.11 -16.85 24.62
C TYR A 144 -2.42 -16.07 24.42
N ARG A 145 -2.77 -15.21 25.36
CA ARG A 145 -3.98 -14.41 25.28
C ARG A 145 -3.92 -13.39 24.12
N ILE A 146 -5.07 -13.05 23.59
CA ILE A 146 -5.25 -11.95 22.65
C ILE A 146 -5.73 -10.73 23.42
N VAL A 147 -4.95 -9.65 23.35
CA VAL A 147 -5.28 -8.38 24.02
C VAL A 147 -5.25 -7.28 23.00
N GLY A 148 -6.34 -6.54 22.91
CA GLY A 148 -6.44 -5.30 22.15
C GLY A 148 -6.79 -4.15 23.07
N SER A 149 -6.02 -3.08 22.98
CA SER A 149 -6.23 -1.86 23.76
C SER A 149 -5.87 -0.65 22.93
N THR A 150 -6.12 0.53 23.49
CA THR A 150 -5.91 1.80 22.81
C THR A 150 -4.93 2.66 23.61
N ASN A 151 -3.94 3.23 22.93
CA ASN A 151 -2.97 4.16 23.51
C ASN A 151 -3.13 5.54 22.88
N GLU A 152 -2.83 6.59 23.64
CA GLU A 152 -2.86 7.96 23.16
C GLU A 152 -1.46 8.49 22.89
N ILE A 153 -1.21 9.01 21.69
CA ILE A 153 0.06 9.59 21.26
C ILE A 153 -0.22 10.96 20.67
N GLY A 154 0.31 12.02 21.29
CA GLY A 154 0.15 13.39 20.78
C GLY A 154 -1.29 13.87 20.64
N GLY A 155 -2.21 13.36 21.47
CA GLY A 155 -3.64 13.68 21.41
C GLY A 155 -4.43 12.88 20.37
N THR A 156 -3.80 11.92 19.71
CA THR A 156 -4.45 10.97 18.80
C THR A 156 -4.44 9.58 19.41
N SER A 157 -5.58 8.89 19.32
CA SER A 157 -5.74 7.54 19.86
C SER A 157 -5.38 6.51 18.80
N PHE A 158 -4.47 5.59 19.15
CA PHE A 158 -4.04 4.48 18.30
C PHE A 158 -4.27 3.16 19.00
N ALA A 159 -4.88 2.23 18.28
CA ALA A 159 -5.06 0.89 18.81
C ALA A 159 -3.74 0.10 18.75
N ASN A 160 -3.57 -0.79 19.73
CA ASN A 160 -2.55 -1.82 19.71
C ASN A 160 -3.21 -3.20 19.84
N VAL A 161 -2.53 -4.22 19.35
CA VAL A 161 -2.96 -5.60 19.53
C VAL A 161 -1.78 -6.49 19.81
N ARG A 162 -1.92 -7.39 20.79
CA ARG A 162 -0.95 -8.38 21.22
C ARG A 162 -1.55 -9.77 21.17
N PHE A 163 -0.85 -10.72 20.59
CA PHE A 163 -1.29 -12.11 20.46
C PHE A 163 -0.10 -13.04 20.22
N ALA A 164 -0.29 -14.33 20.52
CA ALA A 164 0.69 -15.37 20.20
C ALA A 164 0.49 -15.87 18.76
N SER A 165 1.59 -16.10 18.04
CA SER A 165 1.55 -16.55 16.65
C SER A 165 2.71 -17.49 16.31
N ASN A 166 2.46 -18.38 15.35
CA ASN A 166 3.48 -19.23 14.76
C ASN A 166 4.27 -18.53 13.61
N ALA A 167 3.94 -17.27 13.32
CA ALA A 167 4.53 -16.48 12.25
C ALA A 167 5.80 -15.70 12.66
N HIS A 168 6.57 -16.25 13.62
CA HIS A 168 7.85 -15.68 14.03
C HIS A 168 8.81 -15.47 12.86
N ILE A 169 9.43 -14.28 12.78
CA ILE A 169 10.46 -13.97 11.80
C ILE A 169 11.82 -13.88 12.54
N PRO A 170 12.73 -14.83 12.35
CA PRO A 170 14.06 -14.76 12.93
C PRO A 170 14.88 -13.69 12.20
N LEU A 171 14.94 -12.48 12.76
CA LEU A 171 15.75 -11.38 12.23
C LEU A 171 17.24 -11.52 12.53
N ASN A 172 17.59 -12.35 13.52
CA ASN A 172 18.96 -12.62 13.92
C ASN A 172 19.47 -13.96 13.33
N LYS A 173 20.80 -14.15 13.32
CA LYS A 173 21.46 -15.39 12.82
C LYS A 173 21.04 -16.67 13.57
N SER A 174 20.29 -16.56 14.67
CA SER A 174 19.77 -17.68 15.43
C SER A 174 18.45 -18.15 14.83
N ILE A 175 18.45 -19.31 14.18
CA ILE A 175 17.25 -19.95 13.63
C ILE A 175 16.47 -20.62 14.78
N LYS A 176 16.00 -19.85 15.74
CA LYS A 176 15.07 -20.35 16.74
C LYS A 176 13.67 -20.31 16.15
N ARG A 177 12.91 -21.38 16.31
CA ARG A 177 11.50 -21.47 15.95
C ARG A 177 10.68 -21.64 17.21
N GLY A 178 9.47 -21.12 17.21
CA GLY A 178 8.56 -21.23 18.34
C GLY A 178 7.35 -20.33 18.18
N ILE A 179 6.47 -20.40 19.15
CA ILE A 179 5.36 -19.48 19.26
C ILE A 179 5.93 -18.15 19.76
N ALA A 180 5.72 -17.10 18.99
CA ALA A 180 6.14 -15.75 19.34
C ALA A 180 4.93 -14.90 19.75
N GLU A 181 5.16 -14.01 20.71
CA GLU A 181 4.26 -12.90 20.97
C GLU A 181 4.50 -11.85 19.89
N ILE A 182 3.46 -11.53 19.14
CA ILE A 182 3.44 -10.46 18.15
C ILE A 182 2.69 -9.29 18.74
N VAL A 183 3.30 -8.11 18.65
CA VAL A 183 2.67 -6.87 19.10
C VAL A 183 2.69 -5.85 17.97
N TYR A 184 1.53 -5.35 17.61
CA TYR A 184 1.38 -4.22 16.70
C TYR A 184 1.06 -2.97 17.50
N TYR A 185 1.86 -1.94 17.33
CA TYR A 185 1.71 -0.67 18.04
C TYR A 185 2.22 0.49 17.20
N VAL A 186 1.65 1.66 17.42
CA VAL A 186 2.12 2.91 16.82
C VAL A 186 3.08 3.58 17.80
N GLN A 187 4.19 4.09 17.28
CA GLN A 187 5.18 4.86 18.04
C GLN A 187 5.40 6.21 17.39
N GLY A 188 5.40 7.28 18.18
CA GLY A 188 5.84 8.60 17.74
C GLY A 188 7.34 8.63 17.52
N GLN A 189 7.80 9.26 16.44
CA GLN A 189 9.22 9.53 16.19
C GLN A 189 9.59 10.95 16.61
N ASP A 190 10.90 11.24 16.69
CA ASP A 190 11.43 12.56 17.05
C ASP A 190 11.01 13.66 16.05
N ASP A 191 10.71 13.30 14.82
CA ASP A 191 10.17 14.18 13.77
C ASP A 191 8.66 14.40 13.86
N GLY A 192 8.01 13.80 14.86
CA GLY A 192 6.58 13.88 15.11
C GLY A 192 5.71 12.99 14.20
N GLN A 193 6.32 12.18 13.32
CA GLN A 193 5.57 11.29 12.43
C GLN A 193 5.30 9.94 13.13
N PRO A 194 4.01 9.54 13.30
CA PRO A 194 3.71 8.23 13.85
C PRO A 194 4.06 7.11 12.87
N VAL A 195 4.66 6.03 13.40
CA VAL A 195 5.01 4.83 12.63
C VAL A 195 4.40 3.59 13.28
N LEU A 196 3.94 2.66 12.46
CA LEU A 196 3.47 1.37 12.91
C LEU A 196 4.63 0.38 12.98
N ARG A 197 4.81 -0.22 14.15
CA ARG A 197 5.86 -1.19 14.43
C ARG A 197 5.29 -2.57 14.73
N ARG A 198 6.14 -3.57 14.57
CA ARG A 198 5.85 -4.97 14.85
C ARG A 198 6.89 -5.52 15.83
N GLY A 199 6.49 -5.73 17.07
CA GLY A 199 7.27 -6.51 18.05
C GLY A 199 7.14 -8.01 17.76
N ASP A 200 8.21 -8.79 17.98
CA ASP A 200 8.26 -10.22 17.70
C ASP A 200 9.22 -10.89 18.72
N HIS A 201 8.66 -11.49 19.77
CA HIS A 201 9.41 -12.05 20.87
C HIS A 201 9.06 -13.52 21.09
N LEU A 202 10.08 -14.39 21.10
CA LEU A 202 9.90 -15.79 21.46
C LEU A 202 9.71 -15.95 22.97
N TYR A 203 8.99 -17.00 23.36
CA TYR A 203 8.81 -17.36 24.76
C TYR A 203 10.18 -17.60 25.47
N PRO A 204 10.37 -17.15 26.72
CA PRO A 204 9.42 -16.42 27.56
C PRO A 204 9.25 -14.97 27.11
N TYR A 205 8.00 -14.51 27.06
CA TYR A 205 7.67 -13.18 26.59
C TYR A 205 8.08 -12.13 27.63
N PRO A 206 8.88 -11.11 27.26
CA PRO A 206 9.15 -9.99 28.13
C PRO A 206 7.88 -9.14 28.34
N PRO A 207 7.80 -8.36 29.44
CA PRO A 207 6.81 -7.29 29.50
C PRO A 207 6.90 -6.42 28.25
N PHE A 208 5.75 -6.04 27.71
CA PHE A 208 5.74 -5.19 26.53
C PHE A 208 6.32 -3.80 26.86
N GLU A 209 7.32 -3.42 26.09
CA GLU A 209 7.90 -2.09 26.06
C GLU A 209 8.08 -1.68 24.60
N GLU A 210 7.73 -0.42 24.29
CA GLU A 210 7.97 0.12 22.95
C GLU A 210 9.47 0.14 22.65
N ASN A 211 9.86 -0.41 21.51
CA ASN A 211 11.27 -0.54 21.14
C ASN A 211 11.53 0.03 19.75
N SER A 212 12.40 1.05 19.68
CA SER A 212 12.80 1.65 18.39
C SER A 212 13.55 0.68 17.47
N GLY A 213 14.03 -0.44 17.99
CA GLY A 213 14.64 -1.52 17.22
C GLY A 213 13.65 -2.45 16.53
N ASP A 214 12.36 -2.37 16.87
CA ASP A 214 11.34 -3.18 16.21
C ASP A 214 11.11 -2.70 14.76
N PRO A 215 10.90 -3.65 13.82
CA PRO A 215 10.66 -3.32 12.42
C PRO A 215 9.50 -2.35 12.22
N VAL A 216 9.74 -1.32 11.43
CA VAL A 216 8.70 -0.40 10.95
C VAL A 216 7.97 -1.07 9.78
N LEU A 217 6.65 -1.19 9.87
CA LEU A 217 5.80 -1.72 8.80
C LEU A 217 5.31 -0.65 7.85
N THR A 218 4.93 0.51 8.40
CA THR A 218 4.52 1.66 7.61
C THR A 218 4.76 2.96 8.38
N GLU A 219 5.02 4.00 7.63
CA GLU A 219 5.19 5.37 8.09
C GLU A 219 3.91 6.18 7.79
N HIS A 220 3.85 7.41 8.27
CA HIS A 220 2.75 8.35 8.03
C HIS A 220 1.38 7.81 8.48
N VAL A 221 1.33 7.13 9.63
CA VAL A 221 0.11 6.58 10.21
C VAL A 221 -0.71 7.71 10.80
N LYS A 222 -1.94 7.89 10.32
CA LYS A 222 -2.90 8.87 10.85
C LYS A 222 -3.88 8.24 11.83
N SER A 223 -4.27 6.99 11.57
CA SER A 223 -5.16 6.24 12.44
C SER A 223 -4.88 4.75 12.30
N LEU A 224 -4.99 4.04 13.41
CA LEU A 224 -5.00 2.58 13.46
C LEU A 224 -6.08 2.16 14.45
N ALA A 225 -7.02 1.33 13.99
CA ALA A 225 -8.06 0.76 14.83
C ALA A 225 -8.21 -0.73 14.56
N PHE A 226 -8.52 -1.47 15.63
CA PHE A 226 -8.89 -2.88 15.55
C PHE A 226 -10.34 -3.05 15.97
N LYS A 227 -11.04 -3.97 15.30
CA LYS A 227 -12.40 -4.37 15.62
C LYS A 227 -12.42 -5.86 15.87
N TYR A 228 -12.92 -6.25 16.99
CA TYR A 228 -12.96 -7.65 17.41
C TYR A 228 -14.38 -8.18 17.23
N TYR A 229 -14.52 -9.32 16.58
CA TYR A 229 -15.81 -9.96 16.34
C TYR A 229 -15.90 -11.26 17.13
N ASP A 230 -16.94 -11.43 17.90
CA ASP A 230 -17.22 -12.71 18.55
C ASP A 230 -17.81 -13.74 17.56
N SER A 231 -18.10 -14.95 18.05
CA SER A 231 -18.70 -16.02 17.24
C SER A 231 -20.14 -15.71 16.79
N GLU A 232 -20.81 -14.78 17.44
CA GLU A 232 -22.15 -14.31 17.12
C GLU A 232 -22.15 -13.15 16.12
N GLY A 233 -20.96 -12.56 15.85
CA GLY A 233 -20.77 -11.44 14.95
C GLY A 233 -20.94 -10.07 15.60
N SER A 234 -21.00 -10.01 16.94
CA SER A 234 -20.98 -8.74 17.68
C SER A 234 -19.61 -8.09 17.59
N GLU A 235 -19.58 -6.76 17.47
CA GLU A 235 -18.37 -5.97 17.27
C GLU A 235 -17.94 -5.29 18.58
N TYR A 236 -16.64 -5.32 18.87
CA TYR A 236 -16.01 -4.71 20.04
C TYR A 236 -14.77 -3.94 19.61
N GLU A 237 -14.46 -2.84 20.30
CA GLU A 237 -13.26 -2.00 20.04
C GLU A 237 -12.04 -2.44 20.84
N GLU A 238 -12.25 -3.13 21.95
CA GLU A 238 -11.23 -3.70 22.82
C GLU A 238 -11.52 -5.17 23.06
N TRP A 239 -10.49 -5.93 23.44
CA TRP A 239 -10.64 -7.35 23.75
C TRP A 239 -9.54 -7.82 24.70
N ASP A 240 -9.91 -8.62 25.68
CA ASP A 240 -8.97 -9.44 26.42
C ASP A 240 -9.53 -10.87 26.55
N SER A 241 -8.90 -11.80 25.85
CA SER A 241 -9.38 -13.19 25.84
C SER A 241 -9.16 -13.93 27.17
N ASP A 242 -8.60 -13.26 28.15
CA ASP A 242 -8.40 -13.76 29.51
C ASP A 242 -9.33 -13.07 30.54
N SER A 243 -10.24 -12.25 30.04
CA SER A 243 -11.24 -11.53 30.84
C SER A 243 -12.59 -12.23 30.87
N ASN A 244 -13.23 -12.18 32.05
CA ASN A 244 -14.61 -12.66 32.24
C ASN A 244 -15.61 -11.83 31.43
N GLU A 245 -15.29 -10.58 31.12
CA GLU A 245 -16.15 -9.70 30.31
C GLU A 245 -16.46 -10.30 28.95
N TYR A 246 -15.48 -10.96 28.33
CA TYR A 246 -15.62 -11.66 27.05
C TYR A 246 -15.86 -13.17 27.21
N GLY A 247 -16.18 -13.61 28.42
CA GLY A 247 -16.41 -15.02 28.74
C GLY A 247 -15.17 -15.89 28.50
N TYR A 248 -13.98 -15.32 28.67
CA TYR A 248 -12.68 -16.00 28.39
C TYR A 248 -12.56 -16.50 26.95
N ALA A 249 -13.38 -16.00 26.03
CA ALA A 249 -13.35 -16.35 24.62
C ALA A 249 -12.27 -15.61 23.85
N THR A 250 -11.81 -16.20 22.75
CA THR A 250 -11.04 -15.46 21.76
C THR A 250 -11.96 -14.88 20.70
N PRO A 251 -11.59 -13.77 20.03
CA PRO A 251 -12.38 -13.30 18.90
C PRO A 251 -12.41 -14.35 17.79
N ALA A 252 -13.50 -14.39 17.03
CA ALA A 252 -13.62 -15.22 15.82
C ALA A 252 -12.97 -14.54 14.60
N ALA A 253 -12.88 -13.20 14.63
CA ALA A 253 -12.24 -12.41 13.61
C ALA A 253 -11.71 -11.08 14.18
N ILE A 254 -10.71 -10.50 13.52
CA ILE A 254 -10.21 -9.15 13.80
C ILE A 254 -10.27 -8.34 12.51
N GLY A 255 -11.00 -7.22 12.54
CA GLY A 255 -10.97 -6.16 11.54
C GLY A 255 -9.82 -5.21 11.81
N ILE A 256 -9.12 -4.79 10.77
CA ILE A 256 -8.02 -3.84 10.82
C ILE A 256 -8.40 -2.64 9.97
N GLN A 257 -8.36 -1.45 10.56
CA GLN A 257 -8.59 -0.19 9.88
C GLN A 257 -7.32 0.64 10.00
N LEU A 258 -6.70 0.96 8.86
CA LEU A 258 -5.45 1.70 8.79
C LEU A 258 -5.64 2.94 7.92
N GLU A 259 -5.35 4.11 8.46
CA GLU A 259 -5.28 5.35 7.71
C GLU A 259 -3.83 5.82 7.63
N ILE A 260 -3.34 6.04 6.41
CA ILE A 260 -2.00 6.57 6.15
C ILE A 260 -2.07 7.71 5.15
N GLY A 261 -1.16 8.66 5.26
CA GLY A 261 -1.13 9.82 4.37
C GLY A 261 -0.31 10.98 4.93
N ASP A 262 -0.35 12.07 4.21
CA ASP A 262 0.26 13.35 4.60
C ASP A 262 -0.81 14.40 4.96
N GLU A 263 -0.40 15.64 5.18
CA GLU A 263 -1.33 16.74 5.53
C GLU A 263 -2.37 17.00 4.44
N SER A 264 -2.07 16.71 3.19
CA SER A 264 -2.90 17.03 2.03
C SER A 264 -3.82 15.91 1.59
N VAL A 265 -3.39 14.65 1.79
CA VAL A 265 -4.11 13.46 1.32
C VAL A 265 -4.03 12.35 2.35
N SER A 266 -5.13 11.67 2.60
CA SER A 266 -5.15 10.43 3.38
C SER A 266 -5.88 9.31 2.65
N TYR A 267 -5.47 8.08 2.96
CA TYR A 267 -6.01 6.85 2.38
C TYR A 267 -6.40 5.90 3.50
N ASN A 268 -7.65 5.45 3.48
CA ASN A 268 -8.18 4.45 4.41
C ASN A 268 -8.14 3.08 3.78
N PHE A 269 -7.59 2.11 4.52
CA PHE A 269 -7.51 0.71 4.16
C PHE A 269 -8.17 -0.12 5.25
N GLU A 270 -8.93 -1.12 4.84
CA GLU A 270 -9.65 -1.98 5.76
C GLU A 270 -9.53 -3.44 5.30
N THR A 271 -9.31 -4.34 6.25
CA THR A 271 -9.33 -5.78 6.01
C THR A 271 -9.81 -6.50 7.26
N THR A 272 -10.37 -7.70 7.11
CA THR A 272 -10.80 -8.54 8.22
C THR A 272 -10.15 -9.91 8.10
N VAL A 273 -9.57 -10.38 9.20
CA VAL A 273 -8.96 -11.71 9.30
C VAL A 273 -9.82 -12.59 10.19
N ARG A 274 -10.35 -13.66 9.62
CA ARG A 274 -11.07 -14.69 10.37
C ARG A 274 -10.09 -15.73 10.89
N PHE A 275 -10.25 -16.16 12.12
CA PHE A 275 -9.43 -17.20 12.70
C PHE A 275 -9.94 -18.58 12.27
N ALA A 276 -9.02 -19.49 11.98
CA ALA A 276 -9.35 -20.87 11.65
C ALA A 276 -9.88 -21.63 12.87
N VAL A 277 -9.47 -21.21 14.07
CA VAL A 277 -9.85 -21.76 15.36
C VAL A 277 -10.04 -20.61 16.33
N ASN A 278 -11.12 -20.63 17.07
CA ASN A 278 -11.39 -19.69 18.17
C ASN A 278 -11.79 -20.47 19.42
N ARG A 279 -11.53 -19.89 20.58
CA ARG A 279 -12.01 -20.41 21.87
C ARG A 279 -13.38 -19.82 22.15
N GLU A 280 -14.36 -20.68 22.35
CA GLU A 280 -15.73 -20.28 22.69
C GLU A 280 -15.83 -19.77 24.13
N LYS A 281 -16.93 -19.08 24.45
CA LYS A 281 -17.23 -18.61 25.80
C LYS A 281 -17.28 -19.79 26.76
N ILE A 282 -16.62 -19.66 27.90
CA ILE A 282 -16.61 -20.67 28.96
C ILE A 282 -17.63 -20.24 30.02
N GLU A 283 -18.74 -20.97 30.11
CA GLU A 283 -19.70 -20.80 31.20
C GLU A 283 -19.06 -21.26 32.51
N GLN A 284 -19.08 -20.40 33.52
CA GLN A 284 -18.62 -20.71 34.88
C GLN A 284 -19.83 -21.13 35.77
#